data_15a4767ed0c213df85ab595dafb34d90
#
_entry.id   15a4767ed0c213df85ab595dafb34d90
#
_cell.length_a   1.000
_cell.length_b   1.000
_cell.length_c   1.000
_cell.angle_alpha   90.00
_cell.angle_beta   90.00
_cell.angle_gamma   90.00
#
_symmetry.space_group_name_H-M   'P 1'
#
loop_
_entity.id
_entity.type
_entity.pdbx_description
1 polymer ?
#
loop_
_entity_poly.entity_id
_entity_poly.type
_entity_poly.pdbx_seq_one_letter_code
_entity_poly.pdbx_strand_id
1 'polypeptide(L)'
;LAAADEILIPLQCEWFGLEGLAKIVRVIEQIREAGANPQITLEGIIMTMYDGRTNLSRQVVEEVSTYFPAQLYNTVIPRSIRIGEAPSHGKTIFEHDPSGNASIAYGNAADEFLTRHKVFAPPATAANVPAADHNDNAAL
;
A
#
# COMPACT_ATOMS: atom_id res chain seq x y z
N LEU A 1 2.27 13.70 13.18
CA LEU A 1 3.62 13.70 12.61
C LEU A 1 4.71 13.70 13.69
N ALA A 2 4.52 14.41 14.82
CA ALA A 2 5.54 14.48 15.89
C ALA A 2 5.83 13.12 16.56
N ALA A 3 4.92 12.16 16.52
CA ALA A 3 5.05 10.85 17.17
C ALA A 3 5.16 9.68 16.15
N ALA A 4 5.28 9.97 14.87
CA ALA A 4 5.39 8.96 13.83
C ALA A 4 6.86 8.73 13.47
N ASP A 5 7.24 7.48 13.18
CA ASP A 5 8.57 7.16 12.69
C ASP A 5 8.65 7.46 11.18
N GLU A 6 7.62 7.10 10.44
CA GLU A 6 7.55 7.22 8.99
C GLU A 6 6.16 7.69 8.52
N ILE A 7 6.10 8.22 7.32
CA ILE A 7 4.86 8.72 6.71
C ILE A 7 4.66 8.06 5.35
N LEU A 8 3.52 7.37 5.20
CA LEU A 8 3.00 6.94 3.91
C LEU A 8 1.90 7.91 3.47
N ILE A 9 2.04 8.49 2.28
CA ILE A 9 1.09 9.47 1.75
C ILE A 9 0.21 8.84 0.67
N PRO A 10 -1.09 8.63 0.90
CA PRO A 10 -2.03 8.36 -0.18
C PRO A 10 -2.29 9.65 -0.97
N LEU A 11 -1.96 9.63 -2.26
CA LEU A 11 -2.08 10.79 -3.15
C LEU A 11 -3.11 10.53 -4.25
N GLN A 12 -4.11 11.39 -4.35
CA GLN A 12 -5.08 11.29 -5.45
C GLN A 12 -4.45 11.74 -6.77
N CYS A 13 -4.76 11.00 -7.86
CA CYS A 13 -4.30 11.30 -9.21
C CYS A 13 -5.05 12.49 -9.83
N GLU A 14 -5.05 13.62 -9.13
CA GLU A 14 -5.68 14.88 -9.49
C GLU A 14 -4.71 16.04 -9.30
N TRP A 15 -4.91 17.16 -10.02
CA TRP A 15 -4.02 18.30 -9.96
C TRP A 15 -3.77 18.84 -8.55
N PHE A 16 -4.81 18.95 -7.74
CA PHE A 16 -4.69 19.39 -6.35
C PHE A 16 -3.92 18.42 -5.45
N GLY A 17 -3.77 17.17 -5.87
CA GLY A 17 -2.92 16.20 -5.17
C GLY A 17 -1.46 16.65 -5.13
N LEU A 18 -0.91 17.13 -6.24
CA LEU A 18 0.48 17.61 -6.32
C LEU A 18 0.72 18.82 -5.40
N GLU A 19 -0.22 19.76 -5.35
CA GLU A 19 -0.13 20.91 -4.43
C GLU A 19 -0.19 20.45 -2.96
N GLY A 20 -1.04 19.47 -2.66
CA GLY A 20 -1.13 18.85 -1.33
C GLY A 20 0.17 18.16 -0.94
N LEU A 21 0.78 17.40 -1.85
CA LEU A 21 2.05 16.72 -1.64
C LEU A 21 3.17 17.73 -1.29
N ALA A 22 3.30 18.81 -2.05
CA ALA A 22 4.29 19.85 -1.79
C ALA A 22 4.12 20.50 -0.41
N LYS A 23 2.87 20.70 0.04
CA LYS A 23 2.57 21.23 1.38
C LYS A 23 2.97 20.24 2.48
N ILE A 24 2.65 18.95 2.32
CA ILE A 24 2.99 17.91 3.30
C ILE A 24 4.51 17.75 3.43
N VAL A 25 5.25 17.73 2.32
CA VAL A 25 6.72 17.65 2.32
C VAL A 25 7.32 18.83 3.11
N ARG A 26 6.84 20.05 2.89
CA ARG A 26 7.27 21.22 3.66
C ARG A 26 6.98 21.08 5.16
N VAL A 27 5.83 20.55 5.52
CA VAL A 27 5.47 20.31 6.94
C VAL A 27 6.42 19.30 7.57
N ILE A 28 6.81 18.25 6.85
CA ILE A 28 7.78 17.27 7.32
C ILE A 28 9.14 17.95 7.60
N GLU A 29 9.61 18.79 6.68
CA GLU A 29 10.84 19.56 6.83
C GLU A 29 10.78 20.49 8.05
N GLN A 30 9.71 21.25 8.21
CA GLN A 30 9.50 22.13 9.36
C GLN A 30 9.52 21.38 10.70
N ILE A 31 8.94 20.18 10.78
CA ILE A 31 8.93 19.35 11.98
C ILE A 31 10.35 18.88 12.32
N ARG A 32 11.14 18.52 11.31
CA ARG A 32 12.56 18.15 11.48
C ARG A 32 13.38 19.33 11.98
N GLU A 33 13.27 20.47 11.33
CA GLU A 33 14.02 21.70 11.65
C GLU A 33 13.67 22.24 13.04
N ALA A 34 12.40 22.18 13.43
CA ALA A 34 11.95 22.58 14.76
C ALA A 34 12.39 21.60 15.87
N GLY A 35 13.00 20.47 15.54
CA GLY A 35 13.43 19.45 16.50
C GLY A 35 12.28 18.66 17.15
N ALA A 36 11.03 18.86 16.69
CA ALA A 36 9.87 18.16 17.23
C ALA A 36 9.90 16.65 16.90
N ASN A 37 10.42 16.29 15.72
CA ASN A 37 10.72 14.92 15.31
C ASN A 37 11.82 14.93 14.23
N PRO A 38 13.09 14.99 14.62
CA PRO A 38 14.21 15.09 13.66
C PRO A 38 14.37 13.84 12.78
N GLN A 39 13.81 12.70 13.20
CA GLN A 39 14.01 11.40 12.54
C GLN A 39 12.87 11.00 11.63
N ILE A 40 11.78 11.77 11.58
CA ILE A 40 10.63 11.45 10.73
C ILE A 40 11.03 11.35 9.27
N THR A 41 10.63 10.30 8.59
CA THR A 41 10.94 10.08 7.17
C THR A 41 9.68 9.94 6.32
N LEU A 42 9.81 10.30 5.04
CA LEU A 42 8.81 9.97 4.04
C LEU A 42 9.09 8.54 3.56
N GLU A 43 8.28 7.59 4.02
CA GLU A 43 8.37 6.19 3.64
C GLU A 43 7.96 6.01 2.19
N GLY A 44 6.80 6.56 1.83
CA GLY A 44 6.31 6.35 0.49
C GLY A 44 5.12 7.23 0.10
N ILE A 45 4.83 7.18 -1.18
CA ILE A 45 3.68 7.81 -1.81
C ILE A 45 2.95 6.75 -2.61
N ILE A 46 1.67 6.49 -2.27
CA ILE A 46 0.82 5.57 -3.01
C ILE A 46 -0.24 6.35 -3.80
N MET A 47 -0.24 6.17 -5.11
CA MET A 47 -1.20 6.83 -5.98
C MET A 47 -2.58 6.21 -5.83
N THR A 48 -3.59 7.04 -5.61
CA THR A 48 -4.99 6.62 -5.42
C THR A 48 -5.92 7.29 -6.42
N MET A 49 -7.14 6.76 -6.54
CA MET A 49 -8.14 7.26 -7.50
C MET A 49 -7.61 7.27 -8.95
N TYR A 50 -6.69 6.36 -9.27
CA TYR A 50 -6.09 6.27 -10.59
C TYR A 50 -7.13 5.82 -11.64
N ASP A 51 -7.21 6.57 -12.73
CA ASP A 51 -7.98 6.21 -13.91
C ASP A 51 -7.07 6.23 -15.14
N GLY A 52 -6.63 5.05 -15.59
CA GLY A 52 -5.70 4.91 -16.72
C GLY A 52 -6.24 5.41 -18.06
N ARG A 53 -7.54 5.71 -18.15
CA ARG A 53 -8.16 6.29 -19.36
C ARG A 53 -7.90 7.79 -19.47
N THR A 54 -7.51 8.45 -18.37
CA THR A 54 -7.28 9.88 -18.33
C THR A 54 -5.80 10.22 -18.51
N ASN A 55 -5.51 11.24 -19.31
CA ASN A 55 -4.16 11.77 -19.41
C ASN A 55 -3.70 12.38 -18.09
N LEU A 56 -4.62 13.01 -17.36
CA LEU A 56 -4.30 13.65 -16.09
C LEU A 56 -3.71 12.65 -15.08
N SER A 57 -4.34 11.49 -14.89
CA SER A 57 -3.81 10.48 -13.94
C SER A 57 -2.39 10.05 -14.31
N ARG A 58 -2.11 9.85 -15.61
CA ARG A 58 -0.77 9.48 -16.07
C ARG A 58 0.25 10.60 -15.84
N GLN A 59 -0.12 11.84 -16.16
CA GLN A 59 0.76 13.00 -15.95
C GLN A 59 1.09 13.21 -14.47
N VAL A 60 0.11 13.06 -13.57
CA VAL A 60 0.35 13.18 -12.12
C VAL A 60 1.31 12.09 -11.63
N VAL A 61 1.13 10.84 -12.06
CA VAL A 61 2.07 9.76 -11.72
C VAL A 61 3.47 10.02 -12.24
N GLU A 62 3.61 10.49 -13.48
CA GLU A 62 4.90 10.82 -14.10
C GLU A 62 5.61 11.96 -13.34
N GLU A 63 4.88 13.01 -12.98
CA GLU A 63 5.39 14.12 -12.19
C GLU A 63 5.90 13.66 -10.82
N VAL A 64 5.11 12.86 -10.09
CA VAL A 64 5.53 12.30 -8.80
C VAL A 64 6.74 11.38 -8.97
N SER A 65 6.80 10.57 -10.01
CA SER A 65 7.93 9.67 -10.27
C SER A 65 9.22 10.43 -10.57
N THR A 66 9.12 11.63 -11.13
CA THR A 66 10.28 12.49 -11.43
C THR A 66 10.91 13.05 -10.15
N TYR A 67 10.07 13.49 -9.19
CA TYR A 67 10.57 14.14 -7.97
C TYR A 67 10.77 13.16 -6.80
N PHE A 68 10.04 12.04 -6.77
CA PHE A 68 10.05 11.07 -5.67
C PHE A 68 10.20 9.63 -6.17
N PRO A 69 11.20 9.32 -7.03
CA PRO A 69 11.33 8.00 -7.65
C PRO A 69 11.51 6.86 -6.63
N ALA A 70 12.18 7.13 -5.51
CA ALA A 70 12.44 6.14 -4.47
C ALA A 70 11.24 5.91 -3.54
N GLN A 71 10.42 6.95 -3.34
CA GLN A 71 9.27 6.92 -2.44
C GLN A 71 7.99 6.48 -3.15
N LEU A 72 7.89 6.65 -4.47
CA LEU A 72 6.69 6.26 -5.22
C LEU A 72 6.51 4.74 -5.19
N TYR A 73 5.33 4.31 -4.79
CA TYR A 73 4.92 2.91 -4.90
C TYR A 73 4.67 2.54 -6.37
N ASN A 74 5.08 1.33 -6.74
CA ASN A 74 4.75 0.77 -8.06
C ASN A 74 3.25 0.46 -8.17
N THR A 75 2.65 0.11 -7.04
CA THR A 75 1.22 -0.18 -6.95
C THR A 75 0.40 1.10 -6.95
N VAL A 76 -0.63 1.15 -7.80
CA VAL A 76 -1.62 2.23 -7.83
C VAL A 76 -2.99 1.70 -7.41
N ILE A 77 -3.74 2.48 -6.63
CA ILE A 77 -5.10 2.15 -6.24
C ILE A 77 -6.08 2.75 -7.25
N PRO A 78 -6.84 1.93 -7.98
CA PRO A 78 -7.73 2.43 -9.02
C PRO A 78 -8.93 3.18 -8.43
N ARG A 79 -9.51 4.08 -9.22
CA ARG A 79 -10.83 4.64 -8.93
C ARG A 79 -11.85 3.51 -8.97
N SER A 80 -12.57 3.30 -7.87
CA SER A 80 -13.58 2.24 -7.77
C SER A 80 -14.76 2.68 -6.92
N ILE A 81 -15.96 2.49 -7.44
CA ILE A 81 -17.21 2.72 -6.71
C ILE A 81 -17.31 1.74 -5.54
N ARG A 82 -16.83 0.50 -5.71
CA ARG A 82 -16.86 -0.55 -4.68
C ARG A 82 -16.13 -0.17 -3.40
N ILE A 83 -15.02 0.59 -3.51
CA ILE A 83 -14.31 1.13 -2.33
C ILE A 83 -15.21 2.08 -1.54
N GLY A 84 -15.98 2.94 -2.25
CA GLY A 84 -16.91 3.86 -1.60
C GLY A 84 -18.14 3.19 -1.02
N GLU A 85 -18.60 2.08 -1.60
CA GLU A 85 -19.77 1.32 -1.13
C GLU A 85 -19.47 0.45 0.11
N ALA A 86 -18.28 -0.15 0.18
CA ALA A 86 -17.93 -1.09 1.25
C ALA A 86 -18.20 -0.56 2.67
N PRO A 87 -17.83 0.68 3.04
CA PRO A 87 -18.12 1.24 4.36
C PRO A 87 -19.62 1.35 4.67
N SER A 88 -20.47 1.62 3.67
CA SER A 88 -21.92 1.67 3.86
C SER A 88 -22.52 0.32 4.24
N HIS A 89 -21.81 -0.76 3.96
CA HIS A 89 -22.16 -2.12 4.36
C HIS A 89 -21.40 -2.60 5.61
N GLY A 90 -20.61 -1.73 6.26
CA GLY A 90 -19.77 -2.09 7.39
C GLY A 90 -18.70 -3.12 7.05
N LYS A 91 -18.23 -3.14 5.80
CA LYS A 91 -17.26 -4.12 5.26
C LYS A 91 -15.98 -3.44 4.79
N THR A 92 -14.91 -4.22 4.81
CA THR A 92 -13.70 -3.87 4.06
C THR A 92 -13.92 -4.13 2.58
N ILE A 93 -13.05 -3.59 1.71
CA ILE A 93 -13.11 -3.89 0.28
C ILE A 93 -12.87 -5.38 0.00
N PHE A 94 -12.05 -6.04 0.81
CA PHE A 94 -11.77 -7.47 0.70
C PHE A 94 -12.99 -8.35 0.98
N GLU A 95 -13.88 -7.91 1.86
CA GLU A 95 -15.14 -8.61 2.17
C GLU A 95 -16.27 -8.23 1.20
N HIS A 96 -16.24 -6.97 0.70
CA HIS A 96 -17.30 -6.46 -0.17
C HIS A 96 -17.13 -6.90 -1.62
N ASP A 97 -15.91 -6.90 -2.13
CA ASP A 97 -15.56 -7.27 -3.52
C ASP A 97 -14.21 -8.01 -3.55
N PRO A 98 -14.15 -9.27 -3.04
CA PRO A 98 -12.89 -10.00 -2.82
C PRO A 98 -12.03 -10.17 -4.08
N SER A 99 -12.65 -10.35 -5.23
CA SER A 99 -11.99 -10.57 -6.53
C SER A 99 -11.88 -9.32 -7.39
N GLY A 100 -12.34 -8.18 -6.89
CA GLY A 100 -12.32 -6.92 -7.61
C GLY A 100 -10.93 -6.32 -7.72
N ASN A 101 -10.73 -5.53 -8.77
CA ASN A 101 -9.43 -4.87 -9.02
C ASN A 101 -8.97 -4.01 -7.84
N ALA A 102 -9.91 -3.43 -7.08
CA ALA A 102 -9.58 -2.63 -5.91
C ALA A 102 -9.01 -3.49 -4.78
N SER A 103 -9.60 -4.66 -4.49
CA SER A 103 -9.08 -5.61 -3.49
C SER A 103 -7.69 -6.10 -3.87
N ILE A 104 -7.50 -6.48 -5.12
CA ILE A 104 -6.20 -6.90 -5.64
C ILE A 104 -5.17 -5.77 -5.48
N ALA A 105 -5.53 -4.54 -5.82
CA ALA A 105 -4.62 -3.40 -5.71
C ALA A 105 -4.21 -3.10 -4.25
N TYR A 106 -5.15 -3.16 -3.31
CA TYR A 106 -4.84 -3.01 -1.88
C TYR A 106 -3.97 -4.16 -1.35
N GLY A 107 -4.21 -5.39 -1.81
CA GLY A 107 -3.34 -6.54 -1.50
C GLY A 107 -1.91 -6.32 -1.98
N ASN A 108 -1.75 -5.94 -3.25
CA ASN A 108 -0.44 -5.64 -3.84
C ASN A 108 0.26 -4.48 -3.11
N ALA A 109 -0.48 -3.44 -2.70
CA ALA A 109 0.08 -2.33 -1.93
C ALA A 109 0.59 -2.78 -0.56
N ALA A 110 -0.13 -3.67 0.11
CA ALA A 110 0.30 -4.25 1.38
C ALA A 110 1.55 -5.12 1.20
N ASP A 111 1.61 -5.94 0.16
CA ASP A 111 2.78 -6.78 -0.15
C ASP A 111 4.01 -5.91 -0.50
N GLU A 112 3.82 -4.82 -1.24
CA GLU A 112 4.88 -3.87 -1.56
C GLU A 112 5.39 -3.18 -0.29
N PHE A 113 4.49 -2.74 0.60
CA PHE A 113 4.85 -2.17 1.90
C PHE A 113 5.68 -3.14 2.73
N LEU A 114 5.23 -4.37 2.91
CA LEU A 114 5.94 -5.40 3.67
C LEU A 114 7.32 -5.69 3.07
N THR A 115 7.42 -5.71 1.75
CA THR A 115 8.68 -5.93 1.03
C THR A 115 9.67 -4.79 1.27
N ARG A 116 9.22 -3.53 1.22
CA ARG A 116 10.05 -2.35 1.48
C ARG A 116 10.61 -2.35 2.90
N HIS A 117 9.81 -2.78 3.87
CA HIS A 117 10.21 -2.84 5.29
C HIS A 117 10.92 -4.13 5.69
N LYS A 118 11.11 -5.09 4.77
CA LYS A 118 11.70 -6.41 5.06
C LYS A 118 11.01 -7.15 6.22
N VAL A 119 9.74 -6.89 6.45
CA VAL A 119 9.00 -7.38 7.62
C VAL A 119 8.57 -8.83 7.47
N PHE A 120 8.60 -9.42 6.26
CA PHE A 120 8.22 -10.82 6.05
C PHE A 120 9.09 -11.52 4.99
N ALA A 121 9.95 -12.43 5.47
CA ALA A 121 10.04 -13.71 4.78
C ALA A 121 8.82 -14.53 5.25
N PRO A 122 7.90 -14.98 4.37
CA PRO A 122 6.87 -15.92 4.81
C PRO A 122 7.57 -17.11 5.45
N PRO A 123 7.07 -17.66 6.58
CA PRO A 123 7.64 -18.88 7.14
C PRO A 123 7.67 -19.89 6.01
N ALA A 124 8.83 -20.48 5.78
CA ALA A 124 9.00 -21.56 4.80
C ALA A 124 7.85 -22.53 5.04
N THR A 125 6.96 -22.64 4.06
CA THR A 125 5.80 -23.50 4.09
C THR A 125 6.29 -24.86 4.55
N ALA A 126 5.78 -25.36 5.67
CA ALA A 126 6.03 -26.71 6.15
C ALA A 126 5.46 -27.71 5.13
N ALA A 127 6.13 -27.86 4.02
CA ALA A 127 6.00 -28.96 3.09
C ALA A 127 6.89 -30.06 3.64
N ASN A 128 6.36 -30.84 4.55
CA ASN A 128 6.61 -32.26 4.76
C ASN A 128 6.09 -32.68 6.14
N VAL A 129 4.79 -32.94 6.20
CA VAL A 129 4.31 -33.94 7.15
C VAL A 129 4.44 -35.26 6.41
N PRO A 130 5.34 -36.15 6.80
CA PRO A 130 5.36 -37.50 6.22
C PRO A 130 4.03 -38.18 6.57
N ALA A 131 3.37 -38.73 5.56
CA ALA A 131 2.18 -39.56 5.74
C ALA A 131 2.52 -40.66 6.74
N ALA A 132 1.75 -40.74 7.81
CA ALA A 132 1.79 -41.86 8.74
C ALA A 132 1.37 -43.11 7.98
N ASP A 133 2.33 -44.00 7.77
CA ASP A 133 2.08 -45.37 7.32
C ASP A 133 1.14 -46.07 8.35
N HIS A 134 -0.11 -46.19 8.00
CA HIS A 134 -1.01 -47.14 8.62
C HIS A 134 -0.74 -48.50 8.00
N ASN A 135 0.20 -49.18 8.59
CA ASN A 135 0.39 -50.60 8.32
C ASN A 135 -0.46 -51.38 9.32
N ASP A 136 -1.74 -51.56 9.02
CA ASP A 136 -2.57 -52.56 9.68
C ASP A 136 -2.19 -53.93 9.15
N ASN A 137 -1.28 -54.56 9.86
CA ASN A 137 -1.06 -55.99 9.70
C ASN A 137 -1.87 -56.72 10.79
N ALA A 138 -3.11 -57.07 10.46
CA ALA A 138 -3.92 -58.02 11.25
C ALA A 138 -3.67 -59.41 10.67
N ALA A 139 -2.92 -60.21 11.39
CA ALA A 139 -2.89 -61.66 11.21
C ALA A 139 -3.16 -62.35 12.56
N LEU A 140 -4.11 -63.22 12.53
CA LEU A 140 -4.57 -64.26 13.47
C LEU A 140 -5.72 -63.86 14.36
#